data_1960467431ae05f3799db2277753d315
#
_entry.id   1960467431ae05f3799db2277753d315
#
_cell.length_a   1.000
_cell.length_b   1.000
_cell.length_c   1.000
_cell.angle_alpha   90.00
_cell.angle_beta   90.00
_cell.angle_gamma   90.00
#
_symmetry.space_group_name_H-M   'P 1'
#
loop_
_entity.id
_entity.type
_entity.pdbx_description
1 polymer ?
#
loop_
_entity_poly.entity_id
_entity_poly.type
_entity_poly.pdbx_seq_one_letter_code
_entity_poly.pdbx_strand_id
1 'polypeptide(L)'
;MFRKSDNENLIRQQAKPKDMPREEYTRYRASDGSELTAFQVTPDTTYRSAVIVIHEIFGITEFIRNVTRRLAGLGYLAIAPNLYSRRADVFTEQNIAGVMRRFWSLPQERRADPKAISELMSSLSPTEREIVQELVINREATEERMVRDIVDTYNYVKSTYSAERVGIIGFCMGGGLAFEASTRVPFDASVIYYGRNPKNINDIAKIKGAILAIYASEDPAINQGIPDLIRAVLTYKPRFEMAFYPGTYHAFATEGGPVYNETAAKDAWERTVNFFRKYLG
;
A
#
# COMPACT_ATOMS: atom_id res chain seq x y z
N MET A 1 12.53 69.93 10.76
CA MET A 1 12.74 68.87 11.75
C MET A 1 11.65 67.84 11.54
N PHE A 2 11.86 66.91 10.58
CA PHE A 2 10.87 65.90 10.20
C PHE A 2 11.29 64.58 10.80
N ARG A 3 10.40 63.93 11.57
CA ARG A 3 10.61 62.62 12.23
C ARG A 3 10.56 61.52 11.16
N LYS A 4 11.73 60.86 10.93
CA LYS A 4 11.85 59.54 10.29
C LYS A 4 11.69 58.50 11.41
N SER A 5 10.54 57.92 11.59
CA SER A 5 10.44 56.74 12.50
C SER A 5 9.22 55.85 12.33
N ASP A 6 8.34 56.04 11.32
CA ASP A 6 7.11 55.24 11.26
C ASP A 6 7.00 54.30 10.05
N ASN A 7 8.06 54.12 9.27
CA ASN A 7 8.03 53.28 8.03
C ASN A 7 8.86 52.00 8.08
N GLU A 8 9.50 51.66 9.21
CA GLU A 8 10.31 50.43 9.32
C GLU A 8 9.57 49.26 9.97
N ASN A 9 8.38 49.45 10.50
CA ASN A 9 7.61 48.35 11.14
C ASN A 9 6.54 47.68 10.25
N LEU A 10 6.40 48.09 8.99
CA LEU A 10 5.40 47.51 8.08
C LEU A 10 5.97 46.43 7.10
N ILE A 11 7.27 46.15 7.14
CA ILE A 11 7.91 45.22 6.17
C ILE A 11 8.34 43.88 6.81
N ARG A 12 7.88 43.53 7.98
CA ARG A 12 8.17 42.25 8.61
C ARG A 12 6.94 41.44 9.04
N GLN A 13 5.87 41.48 8.28
CA GLN A 13 4.99 40.34 8.17
C GLN A 13 5.45 39.48 6.95
N GLN A 14 6.64 38.92 7.06
CA GLN A 14 6.98 37.75 6.21
C GLN A 14 5.93 36.71 6.55
N ALA A 15 5.11 36.36 5.55
CA ALA A 15 4.26 35.19 5.62
C ALA A 15 5.11 34.03 6.15
N LYS A 16 4.67 33.37 7.23
CA LYS A 16 5.28 32.13 7.69
C LYS A 16 5.39 31.24 6.45
N PRO A 17 6.53 30.56 6.24
CA PRO A 17 6.61 29.59 5.16
C PRO A 17 5.37 28.69 5.30
N LYS A 18 4.62 28.48 4.22
CA LYS A 18 3.55 27.48 4.19
C LYS A 18 4.17 26.21 4.77
N ASP A 19 3.63 25.75 5.89
CA ASP A 19 4.16 24.56 6.53
C ASP A 19 4.06 23.45 5.50
N MET A 20 5.22 22.90 5.07
CA MET A 20 5.25 21.79 4.14
C MET A 20 4.79 20.53 4.88
N PRO A 21 4.14 19.56 4.19
CA PRO A 21 3.80 18.28 4.79
C PRO A 21 5.01 17.69 5.51
N ARG A 22 4.85 17.24 6.75
CA ARG A 22 5.96 16.70 7.54
C ARG A 22 6.15 15.24 7.23
N GLU A 23 7.32 14.89 6.71
CA GLU A 23 7.74 13.51 6.46
C GLU A 23 8.57 13.00 7.62
N GLU A 24 8.28 11.79 8.09
CA GLU A 24 9.04 11.13 9.14
C GLU A 24 8.95 9.60 9.05
N TYR A 25 9.91 8.91 9.64
CA TYR A 25 9.78 7.49 9.95
C TYR A 25 9.32 7.35 11.40
N THR A 26 8.10 6.87 11.58
CA THR A 26 7.53 6.60 12.91
C THR A 26 7.80 5.16 13.33
N ARG A 27 7.76 4.91 14.66
CA ARG A 27 7.91 3.59 15.26
C ARG A 27 6.76 3.34 16.22
N TYR A 28 6.26 2.13 16.21
CA TYR A 28 5.20 1.69 17.11
C TYR A 28 5.31 0.18 17.38
N ARG A 29 4.55 -0.30 18.37
CA ARG A 29 4.59 -1.72 18.73
C ARG A 29 3.42 -2.47 18.11
N ALA A 30 3.73 -3.62 17.56
CA ALA A 30 2.74 -4.62 17.16
C ALA A 30 2.15 -5.30 18.41
N SER A 31 1.05 -5.99 18.24
CA SER A 31 0.36 -6.75 19.30
C SER A 31 1.22 -7.91 19.86
N ASP A 32 2.17 -8.41 19.08
CA ASP A 32 3.15 -9.41 19.50
C ASP A 32 4.39 -8.83 20.22
N GLY A 33 4.42 -7.50 20.45
CA GLY A 33 5.51 -6.78 21.08
C GLY A 33 6.65 -6.37 20.15
N SER A 34 6.63 -6.77 18.88
CA SER A 34 7.65 -6.37 17.90
C SER A 34 7.58 -4.88 17.60
N GLU A 35 8.74 -4.26 17.31
CA GLU A 35 8.78 -2.90 16.81
C GLU A 35 8.49 -2.88 15.31
N LEU A 36 7.50 -2.09 14.90
CA LEU A 36 7.19 -1.78 13.51
C LEU A 36 7.61 -0.35 13.18
N THR A 37 8.00 -0.14 11.92
CA THR A 37 8.33 1.18 11.39
C THR A 37 7.39 1.52 10.24
N ALA A 38 7.14 2.81 10.03
CA ALA A 38 6.36 3.28 8.89
C ALA A 38 6.91 4.60 8.36
N PHE A 39 6.81 4.82 7.07
CA PHE A 39 6.97 6.12 6.46
C PHE A 39 5.64 6.88 6.59
N GLN A 40 5.68 8.04 7.22
CA GLN A 40 4.50 8.86 7.50
C GLN A 40 4.65 10.24 6.89
N VAL A 41 3.56 10.74 6.34
CA VAL A 41 3.44 12.13 5.90
C VAL A 41 2.21 12.74 6.55
N THR A 42 2.44 13.74 7.40
CA THR A 42 1.39 14.52 8.05
C THR A 42 1.10 15.73 7.17
N PRO A 43 -0.16 15.99 6.78
CA PRO A 43 -0.50 17.17 5.98
C PRO A 43 -0.22 18.46 6.74
N ASP A 44 -0.05 19.56 6.01
CA ASP A 44 0.12 20.90 6.55
C ASP A 44 -1.20 21.53 7.06
N THR A 45 -2.31 20.83 6.85
CA THR A 45 -3.65 21.24 7.27
C THR A 45 -4.20 20.34 8.37
N THR A 46 -5.23 20.79 9.06
CA THR A 46 -5.98 19.93 9.99
C THR A 46 -6.61 18.77 9.20
N TYR A 47 -6.35 17.55 9.63
CA TYR A 47 -6.92 16.34 9.03
C TYR A 47 -7.94 15.70 9.97
N ARG A 48 -8.92 15.02 9.37
CA ARG A 48 -9.92 14.19 10.08
C ARG A 48 -9.83 12.74 9.70
N SER A 49 -9.15 12.44 8.61
CA SER A 49 -9.05 11.09 8.06
C SER A 49 -7.60 10.68 7.83
N ALA A 50 -7.35 9.39 7.92
CA ALA A 50 -6.05 8.80 7.64
C ALA A 50 -6.14 7.77 6.51
N VAL A 51 -5.05 7.56 5.78
CA VAL A 51 -4.94 6.49 4.77
C VAL A 51 -3.68 5.68 5.03
N ILE A 52 -3.85 4.36 5.16
CA ILE A 52 -2.75 3.41 5.28
C ILE A 52 -2.38 2.93 3.88
N VAL A 53 -1.10 3.05 3.52
CA VAL A 53 -0.57 2.71 2.18
C VAL A 53 0.23 1.43 2.26
N ILE A 54 -0.22 0.37 1.60
CA ILE A 54 0.42 -0.95 1.63
C ILE A 54 1.28 -1.14 0.37
N HIS A 55 2.56 -1.36 0.62
CA HIS A 55 3.58 -1.44 -0.40
C HIS A 55 3.52 -2.73 -1.23
N GLU A 56 4.10 -2.67 -2.42
CA GLU A 56 4.37 -3.83 -3.27
C GLU A 56 5.41 -4.76 -2.60
N ILE A 57 5.74 -5.87 -3.26
CA ILE A 57 6.74 -6.81 -2.76
C ILE A 57 8.11 -6.18 -2.46
N PHE A 58 8.44 -5.05 -3.09
CA PHE A 58 9.74 -4.39 -2.96
C PHE A 58 9.90 -3.51 -1.71
N GLY A 59 8.88 -3.42 -0.84
CA GLY A 59 8.92 -2.58 0.36
C GLY A 59 8.55 -1.11 0.07
N ILE A 60 9.02 -0.21 0.93
CA ILE A 60 8.73 1.23 0.81
C ILE A 60 9.66 1.86 -0.24
N THR A 61 9.32 1.63 -1.51
CA THR A 61 10.01 2.23 -2.68
C THR A 61 9.67 3.72 -2.81
N GLU A 62 10.35 4.41 -3.74
CA GLU A 62 10.02 5.82 -4.03
C GLU A 62 8.58 5.97 -4.57
N PHE A 63 8.08 5.00 -5.33
CA PHE A 63 6.67 4.97 -5.74
C PHE A 63 5.72 5.01 -4.54
N ILE A 64 5.94 4.17 -3.54
CA ILE A 64 5.11 4.12 -2.32
C ILE A 64 5.23 5.41 -1.51
N ARG A 65 6.45 5.97 -1.39
CA ARG A 65 6.64 7.29 -0.76
C ARG A 65 5.88 8.38 -1.48
N ASN A 66 5.91 8.39 -2.82
CA ASN A 66 5.18 9.36 -3.63
C ASN A 66 3.66 9.22 -3.48
N VAL A 67 3.13 8.01 -3.45
CA VAL A 67 1.70 7.78 -3.15
C VAL A 67 1.35 8.35 -1.77
N THR A 68 2.19 8.11 -0.75
CA THR A 68 1.98 8.61 0.61
C THR A 68 1.99 10.15 0.65
N ARG A 69 2.94 10.79 -0.03
CA ARG A 69 3.00 12.27 -0.18
C ARG A 69 1.76 12.83 -0.88
N ARG A 70 1.34 12.19 -1.97
CA ARG A 70 0.15 12.62 -2.75
C ARG A 70 -1.12 12.57 -1.90
N LEU A 71 -1.29 11.54 -1.07
CA LEU A 71 -2.43 11.43 -0.15
C LEU A 71 -2.37 12.51 0.93
N ALA A 72 -1.20 12.80 1.49
CA ALA A 72 -1.03 13.89 2.44
C ALA A 72 -1.30 15.26 1.79
N GLY A 73 -0.91 15.46 0.53
CA GLY A 73 -1.27 16.65 -0.25
C GLY A 73 -2.77 16.82 -0.50
N LEU A 74 -3.57 15.76 -0.32
CA LEU A 74 -5.03 15.80 -0.36
C LEU A 74 -5.66 16.06 1.01
N GLY A 75 -4.86 16.23 2.07
CA GLY A 75 -5.31 16.52 3.43
C GLY A 75 -5.50 15.29 4.32
N TYR A 76 -5.05 14.10 3.93
CA TYR A 76 -5.10 12.91 4.77
C TYR A 76 -3.79 12.73 5.56
N LEU A 77 -3.86 12.27 6.81
CA LEU A 77 -2.70 11.64 7.42
C LEU A 77 -2.37 10.37 6.64
N ALA A 78 -1.22 10.29 6.00
CA ALA A 78 -0.83 9.15 5.19
C ALA A 78 0.32 8.38 5.86
N ILE A 79 0.18 7.06 6.00
CA ILE A 79 1.15 6.20 6.67
C ILE A 79 1.37 4.90 5.88
N ALA A 80 2.63 4.62 5.55
CA ALA A 80 3.04 3.40 4.86
C ALA A 80 3.84 2.51 5.83
N PRO A 81 3.23 1.46 6.43
CA PRO A 81 3.96 0.53 7.27
C PRO A 81 5.01 -0.24 6.46
N ASN A 82 6.19 -0.40 7.04
CA ASN A 82 7.19 -1.30 6.50
C ASN A 82 6.90 -2.73 6.98
N LEU A 83 6.26 -3.54 6.15
CA LEU A 83 5.92 -4.92 6.48
C LEU A 83 7.14 -5.84 6.63
N TYR A 84 8.33 -5.30 6.36
CA TYR A 84 9.63 -5.94 6.58
C TYR A 84 10.37 -5.40 7.81
N SER A 85 9.71 -4.64 8.69
CA SER A 85 10.33 -3.99 9.86
C SER A 85 11.15 -4.93 10.71
N ARG A 86 10.70 -6.19 10.87
CA ARG A 86 11.38 -7.20 11.71
C ARG A 86 12.73 -7.63 11.18
N ARG A 87 12.96 -7.51 9.86
CA ARG A 87 14.18 -7.87 9.16
C ARG A 87 14.51 -6.87 8.06
N ALA A 88 14.43 -5.58 8.38
CA ALA A 88 14.70 -4.50 7.44
C ALA A 88 16.14 -4.51 6.89
N ASP A 89 17.06 -5.15 7.61
CA ASP A 89 18.43 -5.39 7.19
C ASP A 89 18.54 -6.36 5.99
N VAL A 90 17.66 -7.34 5.93
CA VAL A 90 17.59 -8.37 4.88
C VAL A 90 16.69 -7.93 3.72
N PHE A 91 15.48 -7.46 4.05
CA PHE A 91 14.44 -7.13 3.08
C PHE A 91 14.56 -5.69 2.57
N THR A 92 15.74 -5.34 2.04
CA THR A 92 15.93 -4.08 1.33
C THR A 92 15.37 -4.18 -0.10
N GLU A 93 14.98 -3.06 -0.68
CA GLU A 93 14.51 -2.99 -2.08
C GLU A 93 15.50 -3.66 -3.03
N GLN A 94 16.81 -3.39 -2.87
CA GLN A 94 17.87 -3.95 -3.71
C GLN A 94 17.98 -5.48 -3.58
N ASN A 95 17.96 -6.01 -2.35
CA ASN A 95 18.05 -7.44 -2.11
C ASN A 95 16.84 -8.17 -2.69
N ILE A 96 15.64 -7.66 -2.44
CA ILE A 96 14.39 -8.25 -2.95
C ILE A 96 14.38 -8.21 -4.48
N ALA A 97 14.72 -7.08 -5.10
CA ALA A 97 14.75 -6.95 -6.56
C ALA A 97 15.75 -7.92 -7.20
N GLY A 98 16.93 -8.12 -6.58
CA GLY A 98 17.93 -9.08 -7.04
C GLY A 98 17.41 -10.51 -7.02
N VAL A 99 16.79 -10.92 -5.93
CA VAL A 99 16.22 -12.26 -5.74
C VAL A 99 15.03 -12.49 -6.66
N MET A 100 14.07 -11.55 -6.68
CA MET A 100 12.84 -11.70 -7.46
C MET A 100 13.11 -11.72 -8.97
N ARG A 101 14.14 -11.02 -9.45
CA ARG A 101 14.57 -11.11 -10.85
C ARG A 101 14.99 -12.54 -11.22
N ARG A 102 15.75 -13.20 -10.34
CA ARG A 102 16.16 -14.62 -10.55
C ARG A 102 14.95 -15.55 -10.45
N PHE A 103 14.08 -15.37 -9.49
CA PHE A 103 12.87 -16.16 -9.33
C PHE A 103 11.93 -16.03 -10.54
N TRP A 104 11.69 -14.82 -11.01
CA TRP A 104 10.83 -14.59 -12.17
C TRP A 104 11.46 -14.97 -13.52
N SER A 105 12.77 -15.16 -13.57
CA SER A 105 13.42 -15.74 -14.77
C SER A 105 13.13 -17.24 -14.93
N LEU A 106 12.68 -17.92 -13.88
CA LEU A 106 12.17 -19.28 -14.02
C LEU A 106 10.90 -19.29 -14.88
N PRO A 107 10.72 -20.27 -15.77
CA PRO A 107 9.44 -20.51 -16.46
C PRO A 107 8.28 -20.57 -15.45
N GLN A 108 7.13 -20.02 -15.82
CA GLN A 108 6.01 -19.87 -14.89
C GLN A 108 5.58 -21.20 -14.26
N GLU A 109 5.55 -22.27 -15.05
CA GLU A 109 5.23 -23.64 -14.64
C GLU A 109 6.26 -24.23 -13.65
N ARG A 110 7.50 -23.73 -13.66
CA ARG A 110 8.55 -24.17 -12.73
C ARG A 110 8.62 -23.37 -11.43
N ARG A 111 7.90 -22.26 -11.31
CA ARG A 111 7.94 -21.41 -10.10
C ARG A 111 7.30 -22.08 -8.87
N ALA A 112 6.51 -23.14 -9.08
CA ALA A 112 5.95 -23.97 -8.02
C ALA A 112 6.65 -25.35 -7.89
N ASP A 113 7.65 -25.64 -8.74
CA ASP A 113 8.39 -26.91 -8.73
C ASP A 113 9.43 -26.91 -7.59
N PRO A 114 9.34 -27.81 -6.59
CA PRO A 114 10.28 -27.87 -5.48
C PRO A 114 11.73 -28.07 -5.93
N LYS A 115 11.98 -28.78 -7.03
CA LYS A 115 13.33 -29.00 -7.56
C LYS A 115 13.92 -27.71 -8.12
N ALA A 116 13.14 -26.94 -8.90
CA ALA A 116 13.58 -25.66 -9.43
C ALA A 116 13.84 -24.65 -8.32
N ILE A 117 13.00 -24.63 -7.28
CA ILE A 117 13.22 -23.79 -6.10
C ILE A 117 14.49 -24.20 -5.35
N SER A 118 14.74 -25.51 -5.18
CA SER A 118 15.97 -26.01 -4.54
C SER A 118 17.22 -25.67 -5.35
N GLU A 119 17.18 -25.78 -6.68
CA GLU A 119 18.27 -25.37 -7.57
C GLU A 119 18.54 -23.86 -7.45
N LEU A 120 17.49 -23.04 -7.45
CA LEU A 120 17.62 -21.59 -7.23
C LEU A 120 18.27 -21.31 -5.87
N MET A 121 17.75 -21.90 -4.78
CA MET A 121 18.25 -21.74 -3.41
C MET A 121 19.74 -22.07 -3.30
N SER A 122 20.23 -23.07 -4.01
CA SER A 122 21.64 -23.49 -3.99
C SER A 122 22.58 -22.40 -4.55
N SER A 123 22.09 -21.56 -5.45
CA SER A 123 22.85 -20.48 -6.09
C SER A 123 22.83 -19.16 -5.34
N LEU A 124 22.04 -19.05 -4.27
CA LEU A 124 21.79 -17.81 -3.53
C LEU A 124 22.70 -17.69 -2.30
N SER A 125 23.04 -16.44 -1.93
CA SER A 125 23.67 -16.11 -0.65
C SER A 125 22.71 -16.39 0.53
N PRO A 126 23.20 -16.45 1.78
CA PRO A 126 22.34 -16.64 2.95
C PRO A 126 21.20 -15.63 3.05
N THR A 127 21.48 -14.35 2.82
CA THR A 127 20.48 -13.26 2.82
C THR A 127 19.43 -13.46 1.74
N GLU A 128 19.84 -13.82 0.51
CA GLU A 128 18.92 -14.06 -0.60
C GLU A 128 18.05 -15.30 -0.36
N ARG A 129 18.60 -16.34 0.27
CA ARG A 129 17.83 -17.54 0.67
C ARG A 129 16.72 -17.20 1.65
N GLU A 130 16.98 -16.34 2.62
CA GLU A 130 15.96 -15.90 3.57
C GLU A 130 14.81 -15.20 2.85
N ILE A 131 15.09 -14.36 1.85
CA ILE A 131 14.05 -13.71 1.04
C ILE A 131 13.20 -14.74 0.29
N VAL A 132 13.81 -15.73 -0.36
CA VAL A 132 13.06 -16.83 -1.02
C VAL A 132 12.27 -17.64 -0.01
N GLN A 133 12.87 -17.95 1.14
CA GLN A 133 12.18 -18.68 2.20
C GLN A 133 10.91 -17.98 2.65
N GLU A 134 10.97 -16.68 2.91
CA GLU A 134 9.82 -15.91 3.40
C GLU A 134 8.81 -15.57 2.31
N LEU A 135 9.28 -15.07 1.15
CA LEU A 135 8.38 -14.52 0.13
C LEU A 135 7.85 -15.56 -0.88
N VAL A 136 8.48 -16.73 -0.94
CA VAL A 136 8.11 -17.79 -1.88
C VAL A 136 7.67 -19.05 -1.15
N ILE A 137 8.53 -19.63 -0.30
CA ILE A 137 8.26 -20.93 0.35
C ILE A 137 7.24 -20.76 1.49
N ASN A 138 7.48 -19.84 2.41
CA ASN A 138 6.62 -19.56 3.58
C ASN A 138 5.59 -18.46 3.29
N ARG A 139 5.34 -18.16 2.04
CA ARG A 139 4.53 -17.01 1.61
C ARG A 139 3.23 -16.86 2.39
N GLU A 140 2.52 -17.94 2.61
CA GLU A 140 1.22 -17.88 3.29
C GLU A 140 1.35 -17.42 4.75
N ALA A 141 2.30 -17.96 5.49
CA ALA A 141 2.56 -17.57 6.88
C ALA A 141 3.08 -16.13 6.96
N THR A 142 3.94 -15.74 6.01
CA THR A 142 4.48 -14.39 5.92
C THR A 142 3.39 -13.36 5.64
N GLU A 143 2.52 -13.62 4.67
CA GLU A 143 1.38 -12.72 4.37
C GLU A 143 0.39 -12.64 5.53
N GLU A 144 0.14 -13.74 6.25
CA GLU A 144 -0.70 -13.72 7.45
C GLU A 144 -0.11 -12.83 8.55
N ARG A 145 1.21 -12.87 8.75
CA ARG A 145 1.91 -11.96 9.67
C ARG A 145 1.77 -10.50 9.18
N MET A 146 2.00 -10.24 7.89
CA MET A 146 1.87 -8.90 7.31
C MET A 146 0.45 -8.34 7.47
N VAL A 147 -0.57 -9.17 7.33
CA VAL A 147 -1.96 -8.73 7.57
C VAL A 147 -2.18 -8.35 9.03
N ARG A 148 -1.59 -9.10 10.00
CA ARG A 148 -1.63 -8.70 11.42
C ARG A 148 -0.92 -7.36 11.63
N ASP A 149 0.23 -7.14 11.01
CA ASP A 149 0.95 -5.86 11.09
C ASP A 149 0.13 -4.69 10.53
N ILE A 150 -0.67 -4.93 9.47
CA ILE A 150 -1.61 -3.94 8.95
C ILE A 150 -2.75 -3.65 9.94
N VAL A 151 -3.28 -4.68 10.59
CA VAL A 151 -4.30 -4.53 11.66
C VAL A 151 -3.71 -3.74 12.84
N ASP A 152 -2.48 -4.04 13.26
CA ASP A 152 -1.78 -3.29 14.30
C ASP A 152 -1.53 -1.82 13.89
N THR A 153 -1.21 -1.59 12.61
CA THR A 153 -1.10 -0.22 12.07
C THR A 153 -2.44 0.52 12.12
N TYR A 154 -3.54 -0.14 11.78
CA TYR A 154 -4.88 0.43 11.92
C TYR A 154 -5.18 0.83 13.37
N ASN A 155 -4.90 -0.06 14.32
CA ASN A 155 -5.10 0.19 15.75
C ASN A 155 -4.20 1.33 16.24
N TYR A 156 -2.95 1.39 15.80
CA TYR A 156 -2.03 2.49 16.09
C TYR A 156 -2.56 3.83 15.59
N VAL A 157 -3.05 3.89 14.34
CA VAL A 157 -3.64 5.09 13.76
C VAL A 157 -4.86 5.55 14.56
N LYS A 158 -5.76 4.62 14.89
CA LYS A 158 -6.98 4.94 15.66
C LYS A 158 -6.69 5.39 17.09
N SER A 159 -5.67 4.87 17.74
CA SER A 159 -5.34 5.21 19.14
C SER A 159 -4.47 6.46 19.27
N THR A 160 -3.62 6.75 18.27
CA THR A 160 -2.60 7.81 18.36
C THR A 160 -3.05 9.10 17.70
N TYR A 161 -3.80 8.99 16.62
CA TYR A 161 -4.23 10.14 15.82
C TYR A 161 -5.75 10.31 15.92
N SER A 162 -6.22 11.54 15.91
CA SER A 162 -7.65 11.86 15.96
C SER A 162 -8.37 11.61 14.63
N ALA A 163 -8.03 10.51 13.95
CA ALA A 163 -8.63 10.14 12.68
C ALA A 163 -10.04 9.57 12.91
N GLU A 164 -11.06 10.28 12.44
CA GLU A 164 -12.45 9.84 12.49
C GLU A 164 -12.67 8.64 11.55
N ARG A 165 -12.08 8.71 10.34
CA ARG A 165 -12.17 7.69 9.30
C ARG A 165 -10.78 7.23 8.87
N VAL A 166 -10.68 5.95 8.55
CA VAL A 166 -9.42 5.33 8.10
C VAL A 166 -9.65 4.59 6.79
N GLY A 167 -8.94 5.01 5.75
CA GLY A 167 -8.85 4.29 4.49
C GLY A 167 -7.60 3.43 4.39
N ILE A 168 -7.62 2.52 3.43
CA ILE A 168 -6.46 1.71 3.05
C ILE A 168 -6.32 1.68 1.54
N ILE A 169 -5.09 1.73 1.06
CA ILE A 169 -4.76 1.52 -0.35
C ILE A 169 -3.58 0.56 -0.43
N GLY A 170 -3.61 -0.38 -1.35
CA GLY A 170 -2.51 -1.32 -1.54
C GLY A 170 -2.29 -1.67 -3.00
N PHE A 171 -1.03 -2.01 -3.32
CA PHE A 171 -0.57 -2.27 -4.69
C PHE A 171 0.05 -3.67 -4.77
N CYS A 172 -0.27 -4.44 -5.80
CA CYS A 172 0.29 -5.78 -6.04
C CYS A 172 0.06 -6.72 -4.83
N MET A 173 1.13 -7.23 -4.22
CA MET A 173 1.08 -7.96 -2.96
C MET A 173 0.31 -7.16 -1.91
N GLY A 174 0.64 -5.87 -1.76
CA GLY A 174 -0.04 -4.97 -0.83
C GLY A 174 -1.52 -4.76 -1.15
N GLY A 175 -1.93 -4.86 -2.40
CA GLY A 175 -3.34 -4.86 -2.79
C GLY A 175 -4.09 -6.06 -2.22
N GLY A 176 -3.53 -7.25 -2.34
CA GLY A 176 -4.10 -8.46 -1.74
C GLY A 176 -4.13 -8.41 -0.21
N LEU A 177 -3.05 -7.91 0.42
CA LEU A 177 -2.98 -7.73 1.87
C LEU A 177 -3.98 -6.69 2.40
N ALA A 178 -4.16 -5.58 1.68
CA ALA A 178 -5.15 -4.56 2.01
C ALA A 178 -6.58 -5.12 1.90
N PHE A 179 -6.86 -5.95 0.90
CA PHE A 179 -8.15 -6.60 0.75
C PHE A 179 -8.42 -7.57 1.89
N GLU A 180 -7.45 -8.43 2.23
CA GLU A 180 -7.54 -9.35 3.36
C GLU A 180 -7.72 -8.59 4.70
N ALA A 181 -6.94 -7.54 4.96
CA ALA A 181 -7.04 -6.72 6.16
C ALA A 181 -8.43 -6.06 6.29
N SER A 182 -9.05 -5.68 5.17
CA SER A 182 -10.39 -5.09 5.14
C SER A 182 -11.49 -6.05 5.60
N THR A 183 -11.23 -7.36 5.60
CA THR A 183 -12.15 -8.36 6.19
C THR A 183 -12.03 -8.46 7.71
N ARG A 184 -10.94 -7.90 8.30
CA ARG A 184 -10.60 -8.05 9.73
C ARG A 184 -10.86 -6.81 10.57
N VAL A 185 -10.66 -5.62 9.99
CA VAL A 185 -10.90 -4.34 10.66
C VAL A 185 -11.76 -3.42 9.78
N PRO A 186 -12.55 -2.53 10.38
CA PRO A 186 -13.57 -1.75 9.66
C PRO A 186 -12.95 -0.51 8.99
N PHE A 187 -12.15 -0.69 7.94
CA PHE A 187 -11.77 0.43 7.09
C PHE A 187 -13.01 1.07 6.47
N ASP A 188 -13.05 2.41 6.41
CA ASP A 188 -14.16 3.16 5.80
C ASP A 188 -14.11 3.09 4.26
N ALA A 189 -12.90 3.04 3.70
CA ALA A 189 -12.66 2.94 2.26
C ALA A 189 -11.41 2.09 1.99
N SER A 190 -11.51 1.15 1.05
CA SER A 190 -10.40 0.26 0.66
C SER A 190 -10.18 0.33 -0.84
N VAL A 191 -8.98 0.67 -1.27
CA VAL A 191 -8.58 0.75 -2.68
C VAL A 191 -7.54 -0.32 -2.98
N ILE A 192 -7.87 -1.22 -3.90
CA ILE A 192 -7.11 -2.43 -4.20
C ILE A 192 -6.59 -2.35 -5.63
N TYR A 193 -5.30 -2.08 -5.81
CA TYR A 193 -4.66 -2.11 -7.11
C TYR A 193 -4.09 -3.49 -7.41
N TYR A 194 -4.61 -4.14 -8.44
CA TYR A 194 -4.19 -5.46 -8.96
C TYR A 194 -3.83 -6.45 -7.85
N GLY A 195 -4.63 -6.44 -6.79
CA GLY A 195 -4.49 -7.33 -5.66
C GLY A 195 -5.29 -8.62 -5.80
N ARG A 196 -4.80 -9.67 -5.16
CA ARG A 196 -5.54 -10.94 -5.07
C ARG A 196 -6.77 -10.80 -4.18
N ASN A 197 -7.74 -11.67 -4.39
CA ASN A 197 -8.88 -11.81 -3.50
C ASN A 197 -8.43 -12.18 -2.07
N PRO A 198 -9.29 -11.93 -1.04
CA PRO A 198 -9.13 -12.51 0.28
C PRO A 198 -9.01 -14.04 0.20
N LYS A 199 -8.28 -14.65 1.15
CA LYS A 199 -8.08 -16.10 1.20
C LYS A 199 -9.39 -16.87 1.21
N ASN A 200 -10.33 -16.43 2.04
CA ASN A 200 -11.71 -16.90 1.98
C ASN A 200 -12.56 -15.82 1.32
N ILE A 201 -12.99 -16.06 0.10
CA ILE A 201 -13.77 -15.10 -0.69
C ILE A 201 -15.09 -14.71 0.00
N ASN A 202 -15.66 -15.59 0.83
CA ASN A 202 -16.88 -15.31 1.58
C ASN A 202 -16.68 -14.24 2.66
N ASP A 203 -15.43 -13.98 3.07
CA ASP A 203 -15.11 -12.95 4.06
C ASP A 203 -15.35 -11.52 3.55
N ILE A 204 -15.60 -11.34 2.25
CA ILE A 204 -16.12 -10.09 1.69
C ILE A 204 -17.40 -9.63 2.42
N ALA A 205 -18.23 -10.56 2.90
CA ALA A 205 -19.40 -10.25 3.71
C ALA A 205 -19.10 -9.51 5.02
N LYS A 206 -17.88 -9.58 5.52
CA LYS A 206 -17.43 -8.93 6.77
C LYS A 206 -17.00 -7.47 6.55
N ILE A 207 -16.72 -7.08 5.31
CA ILE A 207 -16.22 -5.74 5.00
C ILE A 207 -17.31 -4.70 5.24
N LYS A 208 -17.02 -3.71 6.07
CA LYS A 208 -17.97 -2.67 6.48
C LYS A 208 -17.92 -1.43 5.60
N GLY A 209 -16.73 -1.06 5.14
CA GLY A 209 -16.51 0.11 4.29
C GLY A 209 -16.79 -0.14 2.82
N ALA A 210 -16.45 0.84 2.01
CA ALA A 210 -16.54 0.75 0.56
C ALA A 210 -15.24 0.18 -0.03
N ILE A 211 -15.34 -0.50 -1.17
CA ILE A 211 -14.21 -1.11 -1.88
C ILE A 211 -14.16 -0.54 -3.29
N LEU A 212 -12.99 -0.09 -3.73
CA LEU A 212 -12.64 0.16 -5.13
C LEU A 212 -11.55 -0.81 -5.55
N ALA A 213 -11.86 -1.73 -6.46
CA ALA A 213 -10.91 -2.67 -7.01
C ALA A 213 -10.49 -2.26 -8.43
N ILE A 214 -9.19 -2.18 -8.68
CA ILE A 214 -8.56 -1.70 -9.92
C ILE A 214 -7.70 -2.82 -10.49
N TYR A 215 -8.00 -3.24 -11.72
CA TYR A 215 -7.38 -4.38 -12.37
C TYR A 215 -6.82 -4.05 -13.75
N ALA A 216 -5.76 -4.78 -14.13
CA ALA A 216 -5.16 -4.77 -15.46
C ALA A 216 -5.75 -5.91 -16.31
N SER A 217 -5.96 -5.70 -17.62
CA SER A 217 -6.52 -6.75 -18.48
C SER A 217 -5.53 -7.89 -18.76
N GLU A 218 -4.23 -7.58 -18.83
CA GLU A 218 -3.17 -8.53 -19.15
C GLU A 218 -2.48 -9.05 -17.86
N ASP A 219 -3.29 -9.47 -16.87
CA ASP A 219 -2.83 -10.00 -15.59
C ASP A 219 -3.51 -11.34 -15.26
N PRO A 220 -3.12 -12.44 -15.96
CA PRO A 220 -3.79 -13.72 -15.80
C PRO A 220 -3.69 -14.28 -14.38
N ALA A 221 -2.62 -13.95 -13.63
CA ALA A 221 -2.42 -14.43 -12.27
C ALA A 221 -3.45 -13.84 -11.28
N ILE A 222 -3.89 -12.62 -11.50
CA ILE A 222 -4.91 -11.96 -10.67
C ILE A 222 -6.30 -12.20 -11.25
N ASN A 223 -6.44 -12.09 -12.57
CA ASN A 223 -7.74 -12.09 -13.25
C ASN A 223 -8.49 -13.42 -13.13
N GLN A 224 -7.77 -14.55 -12.95
CA GLN A 224 -8.41 -15.85 -12.69
C GLN A 224 -9.31 -15.85 -11.45
N GLY A 225 -9.06 -14.97 -10.47
CA GLY A 225 -9.87 -14.82 -9.26
C GLY A 225 -11.09 -13.90 -9.42
N ILE A 226 -11.17 -13.09 -10.50
CA ILE A 226 -12.25 -12.10 -10.67
C ILE A 226 -13.64 -12.72 -10.80
N PRO A 227 -13.86 -13.85 -11.47
CA PRO A 227 -15.18 -14.48 -11.53
C PRO A 227 -15.74 -14.81 -10.14
N ASP A 228 -14.90 -15.33 -9.23
CA ASP A 228 -15.31 -15.63 -7.86
C ASP A 228 -15.56 -14.36 -7.05
N LEU A 229 -14.76 -13.33 -7.25
CA LEU A 229 -14.98 -12.02 -6.65
C LEU A 229 -16.35 -11.45 -7.06
N ILE A 230 -16.68 -11.45 -8.35
CA ILE A 230 -17.96 -10.93 -8.83
C ILE A 230 -19.13 -11.74 -8.27
N ARG A 231 -19.00 -13.07 -8.21
CA ARG A 231 -20.02 -13.93 -7.59
C ARG A 231 -20.24 -13.56 -6.12
N ALA A 232 -19.17 -13.35 -5.36
CA ALA A 232 -19.24 -12.95 -3.95
C ALA A 232 -19.86 -11.55 -3.81
N VAL A 233 -19.47 -10.58 -4.64
CA VAL A 233 -20.04 -9.23 -4.66
C VAL A 233 -21.54 -9.27 -4.91
N LEU A 234 -22.01 -10.04 -5.89
CA LEU A 234 -23.44 -10.19 -6.20
C LEU A 234 -24.20 -10.90 -5.07
N THR A 235 -23.55 -11.81 -4.36
CA THR A 235 -24.14 -12.56 -3.24
C THR A 235 -24.28 -11.70 -1.98
N TYR A 236 -23.18 -11.04 -1.56
CA TYR A 236 -23.10 -10.32 -0.28
C TYR A 236 -23.42 -8.83 -0.39
N LYS A 237 -23.44 -8.28 -1.62
CA LYS A 237 -23.78 -6.89 -1.95
C LYS A 237 -23.04 -5.84 -1.11
N PRO A 238 -21.70 -5.93 -0.95
CA PRO A 238 -20.92 -4.87 -0.34
C PRO A 238 -21.01 -3.58 -1.17
N ARG A 239 -20.57 -2.45 -0.61
CA ARG A 239 -20.33 -1.23 -1.38
C ARG A 239 -19.09 -1.42 -2.24
N PHE A 240 -19.24 -1.81 -3.50
CA PHE A 240 -18.16 -2.24 -4.35
C PHE A 240 -18.18 -1.52 -5.70
N GLU A 241 -17.04 -0.96 -6.05
CA GLU A 241 -16.77 -0.38 -7.37
C GLU A 241 -15.57 -1.11 -7.99
N MET A 242 -15.56 -1.31 -9.30
CA MET A 242 -14.45 -1.95 -10.01
C MET A 242 -14.11 -1.18 -11.27
N ALA A 243 -12.82 -1.02 -11.53
CA ALA A 243 -12.28 -0.51 -12.78
C ALA A 243 -11.34 -1.53 -13.42
N PHE A 244 -11.48 -1.73 -14.71
CA PHE A 244 -10.69 -2.67 -15.51
C PHE A 244 -10.03 -1.92 -16.65
N TYR A 245 -8.70 -1.98 -16.77
CA TYR A 245 -7.94 -1.20 -17.73
C TYR A 245 -7.46 -2.05 -18.90
N PRO A 246 -8.04 -1.89 -20.10
CA PRO A 246 -7.68 -2.64 -21.28
C PRO A 246 -6.21 -2.41 -21.69
N GLY A 247 -5.53 -3.46 -22.15
CA GLY A 247 -4.16 -3.38 -22.66
C GLY A 247 -3.09 -3.04 -21.62
N THR A 248 -3.43 -3.16 -20.32
CA THR A 248 -2.48 -2.91 -19.24
C THR A 248 -2.03 -4.22 -18.57
N TYR A 249 -0.83 -4.21 -18.01
CA TYR A 249 -0.21 -5.34 -17.32
C TYR A 249 -0.21 -5.13 -15.80
N HIS A 250 0.07 -6.18 -15.05
CA HIS A 250 0.27 -6.12 -13.60
C HIS A 250 1.26 -5.00 -13.25
N ALA A 251 0.93 -4.15 -12.25
CA ALA A 251 1.72 -2.99 -11.83
C ALA A 251 1.74 -1.80 -12.84
N PHE A 252 0.72 -1.67 -13.70
CA PHE A 252 0.65 -0.58 -14.67
C PHE A 252 0.65 0.83 -14.06
N ALA A 253 0.29 0.98 -12.79
CA ALA A 253 0.27 2.26 -12.08
C ALA A 253 1.60 2.61 -11.39
N THR A 254 2.60 1.70 -11.40
CA THR A 254 3.88 1.90 -10.73
C THR A 254 4.79 2.78 -11.59
N GLU A 255 4.89 4.06 -11.22
CA GLU A 255 5.72 5.05 -11.91
C GLU A 255 7.19 4.59 -11.98
N GLY A 256 7.80 4.68 -13.17
CA GLY A 256 9.16 4.21 -13.42
C GLY A 256 9.28 2.70 -13.63
N GLY A 257 8.21 1.94 -13.49
CA GLY A 257 8.19 0.50 -13.78
C GLY A 257 8.16 0.19 -15.29
N PRO A 258 8.58 -1.02 -15.70
CA PRO A 258 8.69 -1.38 -17.11
C PRO A 258 7.36 -1.50 -17.85
N VAL A 259 6.26 -1.61 -17.13
CA VAL A 259 4.89 -1.75 -17.66
C VAL A 259 4.00 -0.56 -17.29
N TYR A 260 4.61 0.54 -16.85
CA TYR A 260 3.87 1.74 -16.50
C TYR A 260 3.06 2.26 -17.68
N ASN A 261 1.78 2.50 -17.44
CA ASN A 261 0.86 3.09 -18.42
C ASN A 261 0.32 4.41 -17.84
N GLU A 262 0.87 5.52 -18.30
CA GLU A 262 0.58 6.85 -17.77
C GLU A 262 -0.92 7.20 -17.82
N THR A 263 -1.58 6.92 -18.94
CA THR A 263 -3.00 7.24 -19.13
C THR A 263 -3.87 6.45 -18.16
N ALA A 264 -3.66 5.14 -18.07
CA ALA A 264 -4.40 4.27 -17.17
C ALA A 264 -4.09 4.60 -15.69
N ALA A 265 -2.83 4.89 -15.38
CA ALA A 265 -2.41 5.25 -14.01
C ALA A 265 -3.03 6.58 -13.55
N LYS A 266 -3.12 7.57 -14.42
CA LYS A 266 -3.78 8.85 -14.12
C LYS A 266 -5.28 8.66 -13.86
N ASP A 267 -6.00 7.98 -14.73
CA ASP A 267 -7.45 7.70 -14.55
C ASP A 267 -7.68 6.89 -13.26
N ALA A 268 -6.89 5.84 -13.02
CA ALA A 268 -6.98 5.04 -11.81
C ALA A 268 -6.75 5.87 -10.54
N TRP A 269 -5.80 6.81 -10.59
CA TRP A 269 -5.54 7.71 -9.48
C TRP A 269 -6.69 8.71 -9.27
N GLU A 270 -7.25 9.29 -10.32
CA GLU A 270 -8.41 10.18 -10.22
C GLU A 270 -9.61 9.46 -9.61
N ARG A 271 -9.87 8.21 -10.00
CA ARG A 271 -10.90 7.36 -9.36
C ARG A 271 -10.61 7.15 -7.88
N THR A 272 -9.36 6.86 -7.53
CA THR A 272 -8.92 6.70 -6.14
C THR A 272 -9.19 7.95 -5.31
N VAL A 273 -8.81 9.12 -5.83
CA VAL A 273 -9.03 10.41 -5.14
C VAL A 273 -10.53 10.68 -4.95
N ASN A 274 -11.32 10.51 -5.99
CA ASN A 274 -12.76 10.70 -5.90
C ASN A 274 -13.44 9.72 -4.94
N PHE A 275 -12.95 8.47 -4.90
CA PHE A 275 -13.43 7.44 -3.99
C PHE A 275 -13.10 7.79 -2.54
N PHE A 276 -11.87 8.18 -2.23
CA PHE A 276 -11.51 8.61 -0.89
C PHE A 276 -12.26 9.87 -0.45
N ARG A 277 -12.43 10.87 -1.30
CA ARG A 277 -13.25 12.05 -0.99
C ARG A 277 -14.70 11.68 -0.67
N LYS A 278 -15.27 10.73 -1.39
CA LYS A 278 -16.66 10.27 -1.16
C LYS A 278 -16.84 9.59 0.20
N TYR A 279 -15.85 8.83 0.65
CA TYR A 279 -16.00 7.98 1.84
C TYR A 279 -15.19 8.42 3.06
N LEU A 280 -14.15 9.23 2.86
CA LEU A 280 -13.32 9.73 3.95
C LEU A 280 -13.51 11.24 4.21
N GLY A 281 -14.06 11.98 3.27
CA GLY A 281 -14.27 13.43 3.36
C GLY A 281 -13.12 14.24 2.82
#